data_8ebe5886f01c670b71f32732e76eb779
#
_entry.id   8ebe5886f01c670b71f32732e76eb779
#
_cell.length_a   1.000
_cell.length_b   1.000
_cell.length_c   1.000
_cell.angle_alpha   90.00
_cell.angle_beta   90.00
_cell.angle_gamma   90.00
#
_symmetry.space_group_name_H-M   'P 1'
#
loop_
_entity.id
_entity.type
_entity.pdbx_description
1 polymer ?
#
loop_
_entity_poly.entity_id
_entity_poly.type
_entity_poly.pdbx_seq_one_letter_code
_entity_poly.pdbx_strand_id
1 'polypeptide(L)'
;MTTLELDECIRRVPDFPKPGILFYDVTSIFTNPECFRYVLDKMVEIYRGRDLDGVCGVESRGFLVAAPFAERLGIPLVLIRKKGKLPGEVYKCSYDLEYGTAEIEVHKSDIQVGKKYLVVDDLIATGGTLDAARKLLEMGGAKAEEFFGIIGLPSLNYEKTLYPTTVRTLINYDGE
;
A
#
# COMPACT_ATOMS: atom_id res chain seq x y z
N MET A 1 5.09 18.34 12.50
CA MET A 1 4.72 18.30 11.07
C MET A 1 3.21 18.13 10.96
N THR A 2 2.57 18.82 10.06
CA THR A 2 1.15 18.76 9.71
C THR A 2 0.95 18.08 8.35
N THR A 3 -0.29 17.81 7.95
CA THR A 3 -0.57 17.28 6.60
C THR A 3 -0.14 18.25 5.50
N LEU A 4 -0.24 19.58 5.73
CA LEU A 4 0.24 20.59 4.79
C LEU A 4 1.75 20.56 4.60
N GLU A 5 2.50 20.34 5.68
CA GLU A 5 3.96 20.18 5.59
C GLU A 5 4.36 18.85 4.94
N LEU A 6 3.54 17.78 5.08
CA LEU A 6 3.74 16.55 4.34
C LEU A 6 3.55 16.76 2.83
N ASP A 7 2.57 17.57 2.45
CA ASP A 7 2.33 17.93 1.05
C ASP A 7 3.55 18.56 0.39
N GLU A 8 4.26 19.43 1.12
CA GLU A 8 5.49 20.06 0.66
C GLU A 8 6.64 19.08 0.47
N CYS A 9 6.61 17.92 1.13
CA CYS A 9 7.59 16.84 0.96
C CYS A 9 7.42 16.07 -0.36
N ILE A 10 6.24 16.14 -0.99
CA ILE A 10 5.90 15.34 -2.16
C ILE A 10 6.29 16.09 -3.43
N ARG A 11 7.21 15.50 -4.21
CA ARG A 11 7.64 16.06 -5.48
C ARG A 11 6.53 15.94 -6.52
N ARG A 12 6.28 17.04 -7.21
CA ARG A 12 5.34 17.10 -8.34
C ARG A 12 6.11 17.11 -9.65
N VAL A 13 5.81 16.18 -10.53
CA VAL A 13 6.42 16.06 -11.85
C VAL A 13 5.32 16.25 -12.89
N PRO A 14 5.24 17.43 -13.54
CA PRO A 14 4.25 17.64 -14.59
C PRO A 14 4.57 16.80 -15.84
N ASP A 15 3.53 16.50 -16.61
CA ASP A 15 3.61 15.79 -17.89
C ASP A 15 4.28 14.41 -17.84
N PHE A 16 4.09 13.68 -16.74
CA PHE A 16 4.60 12.32 -16.57
C PHE A 16 3.49 11.35 -16.18
N PRO A 17 3.36 10.12 -16.76
CA PRO A 17 4.17 9.59 -17.89
C PRO A 17 3.75 10.13 -19.27
N LYS A 18 2.72 10.98 -19.31
CA LYS A 18 2.16 11.58 -20.54
C LYS A 18 1.85 13.06 -20.30
N PRO A 19 1.84 13.90 -21.34
CA PRO A 19 1.40 15.28 -21.26
C PRO A 19 0.02 15.42 -20.61
N GLY A 20 -0.14 16.39 -19.71
CA GLY A 20 -1.37 16.68 -18.98
C GLY A 20 -1.56 15.86 -17.69
N ILE A 21 -0.63 14.97 -17.33
CA ILE A 21 -0.68 14.22 -16.06
C ILE A 21 0.30 14.84 -15.06
N LEU A 22 -0.19 15.17 -13.88
CA LEU A 22 0.66 15.55 -12.75
C LEU A 22 1.00 14.31 -11.92
N PHE A 23 2.26 13.91 -11.92
CA PHE A 23 2.74 12.75 -11.17
C PHE A 23 3.21 13.16 -9.78
N TYR A 24 2.68 12.50 -8.76
CA TYR A 24 3.09 12.66 -7.36
C TYR A 24 4.18 11.63 -7.01
N ASP A 25 5.41 12.10 -6.90
CA ASP A 25 6.56 11.25 -6.63
C ASP A 25 6.79 11.09 -5.13
N VAL A 26 6.28 10.00 -4.59
CA VAL A 26 6.43 9.63 -3.17
C VAL A 26 7.89 9.42 -2.78
N THR A 27 8.79 9.13 -3.74
CA THR A 27 10.20 8.84 -3.42
C THR A 27 10.91 10.01 -2.75
N SER A 28 10.43 11.23 -2.94
CA SER A 28 10.95 12.42 -2.26
C SER A 28 10.76 12.38 -0.73
N ILE A 29 9.73 11.70 -0.24
CA ILE A 29 9.50 11.48 1.20
C ILE A 29 10.65 10.66 1.80
N PHE A 30 11.11 9.64 1.10
CA PHE A 30 12.17 8.75 1.59
C PHE A 30 13.55 9.42 1.64
N THR A 31 13.75 10.47 0.85
CA THR A 31 15.00 11.26 0.86
C THR A 31 15.00 12.36 1.92
N ASN A 32 13.87 12.61 2.57
CA ASN A 32 13.73 13.54 3.68
C ASN A 32 13.42 12.78 5.00
N PRO A 33 14.41 12.65 5.92
CA PRO A 33 14.23 11.88 7.14
C PRO A 33 13.10 12.37 8.05
N GLU A 34 12.80 13.67 8.05
CA GLU A 34 11.72 14.23 8.87
C GLU A 34 10.34 13.86 8.29
N CYS A 35 10.18 13.96 6.96
CA CYS A 35 8.96 13.57 6.28
C CYS A 35 8.71 12.08 6.43
N PHE A 36 9.72 11.24 6.24
CA PHE A 36 9.59 9.80 6.39
C PHE A 36 9.25 9.39 7.84
N ARG A 37 9.93 10.01 8.81
CA ARG A 37 9.60 9.80 10.23
C ARG A 37 8.15 10.16 10.53
N TYR A 38 7.67 11.30 10.04
CA TYR A 38 6.30 11.73 10.22
C TYR A 38 5.28 10.70 9.69
N VAL A 39 5.50 10.17 8.50
CA VAL A 39 4.64 9.11 7.92
C VAL A 39 4.57 7.91 8.86
N LEU A 40 5.71 7.42 9.31
CA LEU A 40 5.78 6.26 10.20
C LEU A 40 5.16 6.53 11.57
N ASP A 41 5.37 7.72 12.14
CA ASP A 41 4.79 8.12 13.42
C ASP A 41 3.27 8.19 13.33
N LYS A 42 2.73 8.74 12.21
CA LYS A 42 1.29 8.75 11.94
C LYS A 42 0.70 7.35 11.80
N MET A 43 1.38 6.46 11.10
CA MET A 43 0.94 5.07 11.02
C MET A 43 0.91 4.41 12.41
N VAL A 44 1.95 4.59 13.20
CA VAL A 44 2.00 4.05 14.57
C VAL A 44 0.89 4.65 15.44
N GLU A 45 0.62 5.95 15.34
CA GLU A 45 -0.47 6.62 16.06
C GLU A 45 -1.84 6.01 15.70
N ILE A 46 -2.08 5.74 14.41
CA ILE A 46 -3.34 5.20 13.90
C ILE A 46 -3.54 3.73 14.31
N TYR A 47 -2.48 2.92 14.25
CA TYR A 47 -2.59 1.47 14.32
C TYR A 47 -2.14 0.84 15.64
N ARG A 48 -1.48 1.59 16.52
CA ARG A 48 -1.07 1.07 17.83
C ARG A 48 -2.29 0.66 18.66
N GLY A 49 -2.29 -0.57 19.13
CA GLY A 49 -3.39 -1.14 19.91
C GLY A 49 -4.59 -1.64 19.09
N ARG A 50 -4.52 -1.57 17.77
CA ARG A 50 -5.50 -2.23 16.91
C ARG A 50 -5.20 -3.73 16.76
N ASP A 51 -6.25 -4.50 16.54
CA ASP A 51 -6.18 -5.95 16.39
C ASP A 51 -5.67 -6.32 14.99
N LEU A 52 -4.35 -6.19 14.80
CA LEU A 52 -3.63 -6.56 13.58
C LEU A 52 -2.64 -7.69 13.88
N ASP A 53 -2.71 -8.75 13.10
CA ASP A 53 -1.80 -9.90 13.22
C ASP A 53 -0.52 -9.74 12.38
N GLY A 54 -0.52 -8.80 11.44
CA GLY A 54 0.64 -8.50 10.60
C GLY A 54 0.36 -7.39 9.60
N VAL A 55 1.39 -7.05 8.84
CA VAL A 55 1.30 -6.08 7.75
C VAL A 55 1.81 -6.70 6.46
N CYS A 56 1.10 -6.46 5.36
CA CYS A 56 1.51 -6.84 4.01
C CYS A 56 2.02 -5.61 3.28
N GLY A 57 3.26 -5.64 2.81
CA GLY A 57 3.79 -4.60 1.92
C GLY A 57 3.68 -5.02 0.46
N VAL A 58 3.27 -4.09 -0.41
CA VAL A 58 3.16 -4.34 -1.86
C VAL A 58 4.43 -3.89 -2.57
N GLU A 59 4.96 -4.74 -3.47
CA GLU A 59 6.17 -4.44 -4.25
C GLU A 59 5.92 -3.26 -5.20
N SER A 60 6.77 -2.23 -5.20
CA SER A 60 8.06 -2.19 -4.49
C SER A 60 8.08 -1.11 -3.40
N ARG A 61 7.43 0.06 -3.62
CA ARG A 61 7.52 1.20 -2.70
C ARG A 61 6.75 0.98 -1.40
N GLY A 62 5.69 0.16 -1.43
CA GLY A 62 4.98 -0.27 -0.22
C GLY A 62 5.89 -0.94 0.81
N PHE A 63 6.95 -1.64 0.36
CA PHE A 63 7.92 -2.27 1.26
C PHE A 63 8.66 -1.26 2.13
N LEU A 64 8.99 -0.10 1.57
CA LEU A 64 9.76 0.95 2.26
C LEU A 64 8.99 1.52 3.46
N VAL A 65 7.67 1.45 3.41
CA VAL A 65 6.77 1.91 4.47
C VAL A 65 6.41 0.75 5.40
N ALA A 66 6.02 -0.39 4.84
CA ALA A 66 5.55 -1.55 5.61
C ALA A 66 6.64 -2.13 6.53
N ALA A 67 7.90 -2.21 6.07
CA ALA A 67 8.97 -2.82 6.83
C ALA A 67 9.31 -2.05 8.13
N PRO A 68 9.61 -0.74 8.11
CA PRO A 68 9.88 -0.01 9.34
C PRO A 68 8.63 0.14 10.22
N PHE A 69 7.42 0.13 9.64
CA PHE A 69 6.18 0.13 10.40
C PHE A 69 5.98 -1.19 11.15
N ALA A 70 6.17 -2.34 10.51
CA ALA A 70 6.08 -3.66 11.12
C ALA A 70 7.05 -3.79 12.31
N GLU A 71 8.29 -3.33 12.13
CA GLU A 71 9.32 -3.31 13.17
C GLU A 71 8.89 -2.49 14.38
N ARG A 72 8.37 -1.27 14.17
CA ARG A 72 7.91 -0.38 15.25
C ARG A 72 6.73 -0.92 16.05
N LEU A 73 5.87 -1.72 15.44
CA LEU A 73 4.74 -2.37 16.11
C LEU A 73 5.09 -3.76 16.67
N GLY A 74 6.21 -4.35 16.27
CA GLY A 74 6.59 -5.71 16.65
C GLY A 74 5.66 -6.77 16.06
N ILE A 75 5.16 -6.57 14.82
CA ILE A 75 4.26 -7.50 14.12
C ILE A 75 4.92 -8.05 12.85
N PRO A 76 4.49 -9.23 12.37
CA PRO A 76 5.03 -9.83 11.14
C PRO A 76 4.87 -8.93 9.92
N LEU A 77 5.89 -8.96 9.02
CA LEU A 77 5.84 -8.38 7.69
C LEU A 77 5.70 -9.50 6.65
N VAL A 78 4.69 -9.41 5.81
CA VAL A 78 4.45 -10.28 4.66
C VAL A 78 4.72 -9.50 3.37
N LEU A 79 5.43 -10.11 2.43
CA LEU A 79 5.78 -9.47 1.17
C LEU A 79 4.86 -9.94 0.05
N ILE A 80 4.11 -9.01 -0.54
CA ILE A 80 3.34 -9.24 -1.76
C ILE A 80 4.19 -8.76 -2.93
N ARG A 81 4.57 -9.69 -3.80
CA ARG A 81 5.56 -9.46 -4.85
C ARG A 81 4.99 -9.62 -6.25
N LYS A 82 5.66 -9.02 -7.21
CA LYS A 82 5.39 -9.24 -8.64
C LYS A 82 5.75 -10.66 -9.04
N LYS A 83 5.04 -11.20 -10.02
CA LYS A 83 5.20 -12.56 -10.56
C LYS A 83 6.66 -12.99 -10.72
N GLY A 84 6.96 -14.21 -10.25
CA GLY A 84 8.26 -14.84 -10.43
C GLY A 84 9.34 -14.32 -9.49
N LYS A 85 8.99 -13.53 -8.46
CA LYS A 85 9.94 -13.00 -7.49
C LYS A 85 10.05 -13.81 -6.20
N LEU A 86 9.12 -14.73 -5.98
CA LEU A 86 9.09 -15.60 -4.79
C LEU A 86 9.40 -17.05 -5.20
N PRO A 87 10.34 -17.74 -4.53
CA PRO A 87 10.57 -19.17 -4.71
C PRO A 87 9.50 -19.99 -3.96
N GLY A 88 9.28 -21.23 -4.37
CA GLY A 88 8.41 -22.18 -3.66
C GLY A 88 6.92 -21.99 -3.92
N GLU A 89 6.09 -22.40 -2.97
CA GLU A 89 4.64 -22.37 -3.11
C GLU A 89 4.05 -21.00 -2.80
N VAL A 90 3.30 -20.47 -3.76
CA VAL A 90 2.70 -19.15 -3.69
C VAL A 90 1.22 -19.17 -4.05
N TYR A 91 0.43 -18.25 -3.47
CA TYR A 91 -0.83 -17.82 -4.04
C TYR A 91 -0.54 -16.76 -5.10
N LYS A 92 -1.33 -16.74 -6.18
CA LYS A 92 -1.18 -15.81 -7.31
C LYS A 92 -2.51 -15.15 -7.63
N CYS A 93 -2.47 -13.88 -7.96
CA CYS A 93 -3.64 -13.13 -8.40
C CYS A 93 -3.26 -12.17 -9.53
N SER A 94 -3.97 -12.27 -10.65
CA SER A 94 -3.85 -11.33 -11.77
C SER A 94 -4.85 -10.20 -11.61
N TYR A 95 -4.50 -9.01 -12.06
CA TYR A 95 -5.36 -7.84 -12.07
C TYR A 95 -5.08 -6.97 -13.30
N ASP A 96 -6.08 -6.20 -13.71
CA ASP A 96 -5.98 -5.33 -14.87
C ASP A 96 -5.29 -4.02 -14.51
N LEU A 97 -4.44 -3.56 -15.42
CA LEU A 97 -3.86 -2.22 -15.44
C LEU A 97 -4.57 -1.40 -16.53
N GLU A 98 -4.34 -0.09 -16.57
CA GLU A 98 -4.80 0.73 -17.70
C GLU A 98 -4.33 0.17 -19.06
N TYR A 99 -3.14 -0.44 -19.07
CA TYR A 99 -2.54 -1.07 -20.25
C TYR A 99 -2.00 -2.45 -19.86
N GLY A 100 -2.80 -3.50 -20.14
CA GLY A 100 -2.43 -4.90 -19.92
C GLY A 100 -2.83 -5.44 -18.55
N THR A 101 -2.24 -6.58 -18.18
CA THR A 101 -2.49 -7.27 -16.93
C THR A 101 -1.20 -7.40 -16.14
N ALA A 102 -1.29 -7.36 -14.82
CA ALA A 102 -0.20 -7.67 -13.91
C ALA A 102 -0.60 -8.85 -13.02
N GLU A 103 0.40 -9.53 -12.46
CA GLU A 103 0.20 -10.62 -11.51
C GLU A 103 1.08 -10.39 -10.29
N ILE A 104 0.50 -10.57 -9.13
CA ILE A 104 1.20 -10.54 -7.84
C ILE A 104 1.07 -11.89 -7.15
N GLU A 105 2.02 -12.15 -6.25
CA GLU A 105 2.13 -13.41 -5.53
C GLU A 105 2.54 -13.18 -4.07
N VAL A 106 2.17 -14.13 -3.22
CA VAL A 106 2.56 -14.20 -1.80
C VAL A 106 2.85 -15.63 -1.43
N HIS A 107 3.83 -15.88 -0.56
CA HIS A 107 4.08 -17.22 -0.03
C HIS A 107 2.87 -17.78 0.71
N LYS A 108 2.48 -19.01 0.41
CA LYS A 108 1.41 -19.69 1.14
C LYS A 108 1.71 -19.83 2.63
N SER A 109 2.98 -20.09 2.97
CA SER A 109 3.46 -20.24 4.35
C SER A 109 3.32 -18.98 5.20
N ASP A 110 3.28 -17.81 4.57
CA ASP A 110 3.28 -16.52 5.27
C ASP A 110 1.85 -16.05 5.60
N ILE A 111 0.84 -16.68 4.99
CA ILE A 111 -0.56 -16.38 5.26
C ILE A 111 -1.13 -17.38 6.24
N GLN A 112 -1.63 -16.89 7.37
CA GLN A 112 -2.23 -17.71 8.41
C GLN A 112 -3.74 -17.56 8.42
N VAL A 113 -4.46 -18.68 8.44
CA VAL A 113 -5.92 -18.72 8.47
C VAL A 113 -6.50 -17.92 9.65
N GLY A 114 -7.52 -17.13 9.40
CA GLY A 114 -8.23 -16.33 10.39
C GLY A 114 -7.51 -15.04 10.82
N LYS A 115 -6.29 -14.79 10.31
CA LYS A 115 -5.50 -13.63 10.66
C LYS A 115 -5.91 -12.37 9.90
N LYS A 116 -5.65 -11.21 10.50
CA LYS A 116 -5.99 -9.88 10.00
C LYS A 116 -4.73 -9.10 9.65
N TYR A 117 -4.64 -8.68 8.43
CA TYR A 117 -3.47 -7.96 7.92
C TYR A 117 -3.86 -6.53 7.49
N LEU A 118 -2.98 -5.57 7.82
CA LEU A 118 -2.96 -4.27 7.15
C LEU A 118 -2.22 -4.42 5.82
N VAL A 119 -2.82 -3.99 4.72
CA VAL A 119 -2.14 -3.99 3.41
C VAL A 119 -1.67 -2.57 3.10
N VAL A 120 -0.37 -2.43 2.84
CA VAL A 120 0.31 -1.12 2.70
C VAL A 120 0.89 -0.97 1.31
N ASP A 121 0.57 0.15 0.66
CA ASP A 121 1.27 0.65 -0.51
C ASP A 121 1.67 2.12 -0.29
N ASP A 122 2.43 2.71 -1.19
CA ASP A 122 2.81 4.11 -1.11
C ASP A 122 1.74 5.05 -1.65
N LEU A 123 1.10 4.67 -2.76
CA LEU A 123 0.07 5.46 -3.43
C LEU A 123 -1.09 4.55 -3.87
N ILE A 124 -2.30 4.99 -3.60
CA ILE A 124 -3.53 4.31 -4.00
C ILE A 124 -4.17 5.08 -5.16
N ALA A 125 -4.06 4.51 -6.37
CA ALA A 125 -4.65 5.07 -7.59
C ALA A 125 -6.04 4.46 -7.85
N THR A 126 -6.14 3.40 -8.64
CA THR A 126 -7.41 2.73 -8.96
C THR A 126 -7.83 1.66 -7.94
N GLY A 127 -6.90 1.24 -7.08
CA GLY A 127 -7.12 0.19 -6.09
C GLY A 127 -6.92 -1.24 -6.61
N GLY A 128 -6.69 -1.45 -7.90
CA GLY A 128 -6.60 -2.80 -8.49
C GLY A 128 -5.53 -3.69 -7.84
N THR A 129 -4.35 -3.15 -7.56
CA THR A 129 -3.28 -3.89 -6.89
C THR A 129 -3.66 -4.31 -5.47
N LEU A 130 -4.31 -3.41 -4.72
CA LEU A 130 -4.75 -3.69 -3.35
C LEU A 130 -5.91 -4.70 -3.32
N ASP A 131 -6.82 -4.66 -4.29
CA ASP A 131 -7.88 -5.66 -4.43
C ASP A 131 -7.30 -7.05 -4.75
N ALA A 132 -6.30 -7.12 -5.62
CA ALA A 132 -5.57 -8.36 -5.87
C ALA A 132 -4.84 -8.86 -4.62
N ALA A 133 -4.25 -7.96 -3.83
CA ALA A 133 -3.63 -8.30 -2.54
C ALA A 133 -4.65 -8.86 -1.54
N ARG A 134 -5.85 -8.28 -1.45
CA ARG A 134 -6.97 -8.80 -0.65
C ARG A 134 -7.31 -10.22 -1.05
N LYS A 135 -7.47 -10.49 -2.35
CA LYS A 135 -7.78 -11.82 -2.87
C LYS A 135 -6.70 -12.85 -2.52
N LEU A 136 -5.42 -12.46 -2.54
CA LEU A 136 -4.32 -13.34 -2.10
C LEU A 136 -4.47 -13.75 -0.63
N LEU A 137 -4.82 -12.80 0.25
CA LEU A 137 -5.06 -13.08 1.67
C LEU A 137 -6.26 -14.00 1.86
N GLU A 138 -7.35 -13.75 1.15
CA GLU A 138 -8.56 -14.57 1.17
C GLU A 138 -8.31 -16.01 0.70
N MET A 139 -7.46 -16.21 -0.34
CA MET A 139 -7.02 -17.54 -0.77
C MET A 139 -6.32 -18.33 0.35
N GLY A 140 -5.61 -17.63 1.24
CA GLY A 140 -4.97 -18.21 2.41
C GLY A 140 -5.87 -18.27 3.65
N GLY A 141 -7.15 -17.91 3.54
CA GLY A 141 -8.09 -17.90 4.66
C GLY A 141 -7.87 -16.75 5.65
N ALA A 142 -7.15 -15.73 5.25
CA ALA A 142 -6.91 -14.52 6.03
C ALA A 142 -7.76 -13.34 5.52
N LYS A 143 -7.66 -12.19 6.18
CA LYS A 143 -8.45 -11.00 5.88
C LYS A 143 -7.55 -9.77 5.72
N ALA A 144 -7.80 -8.96 4.69
CA ALA A 144 -7.35 -7.58 4.65
C ALA A 144 -8.26 -6.74 5.57
N GLU A 145 -7.73 -6.30 6.70
CA GLU A 145 -8.51 -5.52 7.68
C GLU A 145 -8.71 -4.08 7.22
N GLU A 146 -7.66 -3.49 6.68
CA GLU A 146 -7.66 -2.12 6.14
C GLU A 146 -6.56 -1.99 5.08
N PHE A 147 -6.72 -1.04 4.17
CA PHE A 147 -5.69 -0.61 3.23
C PHE A 147 -5.09 0.72 3.67
N PHE A 148 -3.78 0.85 3.57
CA PHE A 148 -3.08 2.10 3.85
C PHE A 148 -2.23 2.54 2.67
N GLY A 149 -2.31 3.84 2.35
CA GLY A 149 -1.41 4.54 1.42
C GLY A 149 -0.95 5.88 2.01
N ILE A 150 0.22 6.34 1.62
CA ILE A 150 0.63 7.72 1.95
C ILE A 150 -0.25 8.68 1.16
N ILE A 151 -0.42 8.42 -0.14
CA ILE A 151 -1.21 9.21 -1.08
C ILE A 151 -2.42 8.42 -1.56
N GLY A 152 -3.57 9.08 -1.63
CA GLY A 152 -4.76 8.60 -2.31
C GLY A 152 -5.14 9.50 -3.47
N LEU A 153 -5.67 8.89 -4.56
CA LEU A 153 -6.25 9.58 -5.70
C LEU A 153 -7.75 9.25 -5.81
N PRO A 154 -8.64 9.88 -5.01
CA PRO A 154 -10.06 9.53 -4.93
C PRO A 154 -10.80 9.67 -6.26
N SER A 155 -10.38 10.60 -7.11
CA SER A 155 -10.92 10.78 -8.46
C SER A 155 -10.84 9.51 -9.32
N LEU A 156 -9.95 8.57 -9.01
CA LEU A 156 -9.83 7.27 -9.67
C LEU A 156 -10.73 6.17 -9.06
N ASN A 157 -11.64 6.56 -8.15
CA ASN A 157 -12.68 5.69 -7.57
C ASN A 157 -12.17 4.43 -6.87
N TYR A 158 -10.98 4.46 -6.25
CA TYR A 158 -10.44 3.29 -5.55
C TYR A 158 -11.34 2.81 -4.41
N GLU A 159 -12.09 3.68 -3.76
CA GLU A 159 -13.02 3.31 -2.69
C GLU A 159 -14.06 2.31 -3.17
N LYS A 160 -14.61 2.50 -4.38
CA LYS A 160 -15.54 1.57 -4.99
C LYS A 160 -14.89 0.21 -5.28
N THR A 161 -13.67 0.22 -5.79
CA THR A 161 -12.89 -1.00 -6.09
C THR A 161 -12.60 -1.80 -4.81
N LEU A 162 -12.27 -1.10 -3.73
CA LEU A 162 -11.80 -1.70 -2.48
C LEU A 162 -12.92 -1.99 -1.48
N TYR A 163 -14.15 -1.52 -1.74
CA TYR A 163 -15.30 -1.85 -0.88
C TYR A 163 -15.45 -3.38 -0.69
N PRO A 164 -15.79 -3.88 0.51
CA PRO A 164 -16.13 -3.16 1.73
C PRO A 164 -14.94 -2.85 2.66
N THR A 165 -13.70 -3.13 2.24
CA THR A 165 -12.51 -2.90 3.08
C THR A 165 -12.21 -1.40 3.15
N THR A 166 -11.99 -0.90 4.36
CA THR A 166 -11.67 0.52 4.60
C THR A 166 -10.31 0.88 4.00
N VAL A 167 -10.24 2.08 3.43
CA VAL A 167 -9.01 2.67 2.90
C VAL A 167 -8.64 3.89 3.74
N ARG A 168 -7.37 3.99 4.08
CA ARG A 168 -6.82 5.13 4.80
C ARG A 168 -5.61 5.69 4.06
N THR A 169 -5.61 6.99 3.91
CA THR A 169 -4.51 7.75 3.32
C THR A 169 -4.12 8.91 4.22
N LEU A 170 -2.89 9.37 4.14
CA LEU A 170 -2.44 10.56 4.88
C LEU A 170 -2.75 11.85 4.13
N ILE A 171 -2.71 11.80 2.82
CA ILE A 171 -3.02 12.93 1.94
C ILE A 171 -3.76 12.44 0.70
N ASN A 172 -4.72 13.23 0.24
CA ASN A 172 -5.46 12.96 -0.99
C ASN A 172 -5.24 14.08 -1.99
N TYR A 173 -5.12 13.70 -3.26
CA TYR A 173 -5.14 14.62 -4.38
C TYR A 173 -6.33 14.30 -5.26
N ASP A 174 -7.24 15.26 -5.37
CA ASP A 174 -8.29 15.22 -6.36
C ASP A 174 -7.63 15.59 -7.68
N GLY A 175 -7.50 14.59 -8.59
CA GLY A 175 -6.76 14.77 -9.83
C GLY A 175 -7.37 15.86 -10.71
N GLU A 176 -6.50 16.65 -11.33
CA GLU A 176 -6.81 17.37 -12.58
C GLU A 176 -6.43 16.49 -13.76
#